data_9f058c4f97c9b7e57982617f8ee816d1
#
_entry.id   9f058c4f97c9b7e57982617f8ee816d1
#
_cell.length_a   1.000
_cell.length_b   1.000
_cell.length_c   1.000
_cell.angle_alpha   90.00
_cell.angle_beta   90.00
_cell.angle_gamma   90.00
#
_symmetry.space_group_name_H-M   'P 1'
#
loop_
_entity.id
_entity.type
_entity.pdbx_description
1 polymer ?
#
loop_
_entity_poly.entity_id
_entity_poly.type
_entity_poly.pdbx_seq_one_letter_code
_entity_poly.pdbx_strand_id
1 'polypeptide(L)' 'MFFKINGEISGVETIAQGSGIRCLGRLQRAYGIGNWKKKKGFATVVFEDGASARAEVHWYEAHGIGKMEMKIKDFI' A
#
# COMPACT_ATOMS: atom_id res chain seq x y z
N MET A 1 -9.70 -5.31 9.46
CA MET A 1 -8.70 -4.96 10.48
C MET A 1 -8.14 -3.59 10.17
N PHE A 2 -8.21 -2.68 11.13
CA PHE A 2 -7.65 -1.33 10.95
C PHE A 2 -6.27 -1.24 11.59
N PHE A 3 -5.39 -0.56 10.90
CA PHE A 3 -4.05 -0.28 11.40
C PHE A 3 -3.56 1.05 10.87
N LYS A 4 -2.56 1.59 11.53
CA LYS A 4 -1.85 2.81 11.08
C LYS A 4 -0.38 2.47 10.91
N ILE A 5 0.25 3.17 9.98
CA ILE A 5 1.70 3.10 9.83
C ILE A 5 2.32 4.07 10.84
N ASN A 6 3.29 3.56 11.60
CA ASN A 6 4.08 4.38 12.51
C ASN A 6 5.48 4.53 11.96
N GLY A 7 5.86 5.76 11.63
CA GLY A 7 7.15 6.05 11.05
C GLY A 7 7.18 5.83 9.54
N GLU A 8 8.37 5.60 9.01
CA GLU A 8 8.59 5.46 7.58
C GLU A 8 8.41 4.02 7.10
N ILE A 9 8.05 3.88 5.83
CA ILE A 9 8.05 2.59 5.15
C ILE A 9 9.41 2.43 4.50
N SER A 10 10.09 1.33 4.80
CA SER A 10 11.43 1.04 4.28
C SER A 10 11.40 -0.04 3.21
N GLY A 11 12.48 -0.13 2.44
CA GLY A 11 12.62 -1.17 1.42
C GLY A 11 11.54 -1.12 0.35
N VAL A 12 11.09 0.07 -0.02
CA VAL A 12 9.99 0.25 -0.97
C VAL A 12 10.41 -0.21 -2.36
N GLU A 13 9.58 -1.07 -2.96
CA GLU A 13 9.76 -1.55 -4.33
C GLU A 13 8.47 -1.44 -5.10
N THR A 14 8.56 -1.11 -6.39
CA THR A 14 7.44 -1.20 -7.31
C THR A 14 7.39 -2.63 -7.86
N ILE A 15 6.27 -3.31 -7.62
CA ILE A 15 6.12 -4.71 -8.04
C ILE A 15 5.19 -4.90 -9.24
N ALA A 16 4.43 -3.87 -9.60
CA ALA A 16 3.65 -3.83 -10.83
C ALA A 16 3.31 -2.39 -11.15
N GLN A 17 3.06 -2.09 -12.42
CA GLN A 17 2.65 -0.75 -12.81
C GLN A 17 1.79 -0.80 -14.06
N GLY A 18 0.90 0.20 -14.18
CA GLY A 18 0.02 0.34 -15.33
C GLY A 18 -0.79 -0.91 -15.61
N SER A 19 -0.77 -1.37 -16.84
CA SER A 19 -1.53 -2.55 -17.27
C SER A 19 -1.05 -3.86 -16.63
N GLY A 20 0.11 -3.86 -15.96
CA GLY A 20 0.56 -4.98 -15.17
C GLY A 20 -0.20 -5.16 -13.86
N ILE A 21 -1.01 -4.17 -13.46
CA ILE A 21 -1.86 -4.24 -12.28
C ILE A 21 -3.20 -4.86 -12.69
N ARG A 22 -3.56 -5.99 -12.08
CA ARG A 22 -4.80 -6.71 -12.43
C ARG A 22 -6.06 -5.88 -12.22
N CYS A 23 -6.09 -5.09 -11.15
CA CYS A 23 -7.26 -4.28 -10.80
C CYS A 23 -7.18 -2.84 -11.29
N LEU A 24 -6.38 -2.56 -12.31
CA LEU A 24 -6.16 -1.19 -12.79
C LEU A 24 -7.48 -0.47 -13.10
N GLY A 25 -8.39 -1.11 -13.83
CA GLY A 25 -9.68 -0.51 -14.18
C GLY A 25 -10.48 -0.13 -12.94
N ARG A 26 -10.48 -0.98 -11.91
CA ARG A 26 -11.17 -0.69 -10.66
C ARG A 26 -10.54 0.51 -9.93
N LEU A 27 -9.21 0.56 -9.88
CA LEU A 27 -8.49 1.69 -9.26
C LEU A 27 -8.81 3.01 -9.97
N GLN A 28 -8.80 2.99 -11.28
CA GLN A 28 -9.11 4.18 -12.08
C GLN A 28 -10.54 4.65 -11.86
N ARG A 29 -11.51 3.75 -11.77
CA ARG A 29 -12.91 4.09 -11.50
C ARG A 29 -13.10 4.62 -10.07
N ALA A 30 -12.39 4.03 -9.11
CA ALA A 30 -12.55 4.39 -7.70
C ALA A 30 -11.84 5.70 -7.34
N TYR A 31 -10.64 5.92 -7.87
CA TYR A 31 -9.77 7.01 -7.42
C TYR A 31 -9.33 7.97 -8.50
N GLY A 32 -9.41 7.57 -9.76
CA GLY A 32 -9.02 8.42 -10.88
C GLY A 32 -7.96 7.79 -11.78
N ILE A 33 -7.84 8.35 -12.96
CA ILE A 33 -6.85 7.94 -13.94
C ILE A 33 -5.49 8.52 -13.55
N GLY A 34 -4.45 7.72 -13.65
CA GLY A 34 -3.10 8.14 -13.32
C GLY A 34 -2.09 7.04 -13.60
N ASN A 35 -0.84 7.33 -13.31
CA ASN A 35 0.24 6.34 -13.42
C ASN A 35 0.25 5.45 -12.19
N TRP A 36 -0.64 4.47 -12.17
CA TRP A 36 -0.80 3.58 -11.04
C TRP A 36 0.36 2.62 -10.92
N LYS A 37 0.82 2.44 -9.69
CA LYS A 37 1.87 1.50 -9.33
C LYS A 37 1.40 0.68 -8.14
N LYS A 38 1.75 -0.60 -8.14
CA LYS A 38 1.60 -1.46 -6.97
C LYS A 38 2.95 -1.54 -6.30
N LYS A 39 3.00 -1.24 -5.01
CA LYS A 39 4.24 -1.18 -4.26
C LYS A 39 4.18 -2.06 -3.03
N LYS A 40 5.35 -2.43 -2.54
CA LYS A 40 5.51 -3.10 -1.25
C LYS A 40 6.62 -2.42 -0.46
N GLY A 41 6.60 -2.63 0.84
CA GLY A 41 7.64 -2.15 1.73
C GLY A 41 7.46 -2.76 3.11
N PHE A 42 8.32 -2.35 4.04
CA PHE A 42 8.30 -2.83 5.42
C PHE A 42 8.04 -1.67 6.35
N ALA A 43 7.16 -1.88 7.31
CA ALA A 43 6.75 -0.82 8.21
C ALA A 43 6.36 -1.37 9.59
N THR A 44 6.37 -0.48 10.58
CA THR A 44 5.74 -0.76 11.85
C THR A 44 4.26 -0.39 11.73
N VAL A 45 3.40 -1.36 12.00
CA VAL A 45 1.95 -1.16 11.99
C VAL A 45 1.46 -1.13 13.44
N VAL A 46 0.49 -0.25 13.70
CA VAL A 46 -0.11 -0.09 15.02
C VAL A 46 -1.61 -0.36 14.89
N PHE A 47 -2.10 -1.26 15.71
CA PHE A 47 -3.50 -1.66 15.72
C PHE A 47 -4.32 -0.82 16.71
N GLU A 48 -5.64 -0.95 16.64
CA GLU A 48 -6.56 -0.16 17.47
C GLU A 48 -6.35 -0.33 18.98
N ASP A 49 -5.90 -1.52 19.40
CA ASP A 49 -5.63 -1.79 20.82
C ASP A 49 -4.25 -1.27 21.28
N GLY A 50 -3.52 -0.61 20.40
CA GLY A 50 -2.19 -0.08 20.70
C GLY A 50 -1.04 -1.05 20.47
N ALA A 51 -1.33 -2.30 20.15
CA ALA A 51 -0.29 -3.27 19.82
C ALA A 51 0.41 -2.88 18.51
N SER A 52 1.70 -3.17 18.41
CA SER A 52 2.44 -2.88 17.18
C SER A 52 3.23 -4.10 16.73
N ALA A 53 3.55 -4.12 15.43
CA ALA A 53 4.31 -5.21 14.83
C ALA A 53 5.03 -4.70 13.58
N ARG A 54 6.10 -5.39 13.19
CA ARG A 54 6.74 -5.16 11.90
C ARG A 54 6.04 -6.02 10.86
N ALA A 55 5.79 -5.43 9.70
CA ALA A 55 5.02 -6.10 8.66
C ALA A 55 5.51 -5.71 7.27
N GLU A 56 5.32 -6.62 6.33
CA GLU A 56 5.38 -6.30 4.91
C GLU A 56 4.01 -5.78 4.51
N VAL A 57 3.97 -4.58 3.94
CA VAL A 57 2.74 -3.94 3.50
C VAL A 57 2.76 -3.73 1.99
N HIS A 58 1.59 -3.85 1.37
CA HIS A 58 1.39 -3.61 -0.05
C HIS A 58 0.33 -2.54 -0.23
N TRP A 59 0.51 -1.71 -1.25
CA TRP A 59 -0.46 -0.65 -1.55
C TRP A 59 -0.41 -0.29 -3.03
N TYR A 60 -1.39 0.50 -3.46
CA TYR A 60 -1.38 1.11 -4.78
C TYR A 60 -1.18 2.60 -4.62
N GLU A 61 -0.45 3.20 -5.53
CA GLU A 61 -0.30 4.65 -5.51
C GLU A 61 -0.22 5.21 -6.93
N ALA A 62 -0.64 6.47 -7.05
CA ALA A 62 -0.48 7.25 -8.28
C ALA A 62 -0.12 8.67 -7.88
N HIS A 63 0.75 9.32 -8.67
CA HIS A 63 1.14 10.70 -8.43
C HIS A 63 -0.11 11.59 -8.45
N GLY A 64 -0.24 12.45 -7.45
CA GLY A 64 -1.38 13.35 -7.31
C GLY A 64 -2.60 12.73 -6.63
N ILE A 65 -2.64 11.40 -6.48
CA ILE A 65 -3.74 10.70 -5.81
C ILE A 65 -3.31 10.21 -4.42
N GLY A 66 -2.09 9.68 -4.31
CA GLY A 66 -1.56 9.19 -3.05
C GLY A 66 -1.57 7.68 -2.94
N LYS A 67 -1.37 7.19 -1.72
CA LYS A 67 -1.34 5.76 -1.41
C LYS A 67 -2.74 5.29 -1.06
N MET A 68 -3.20 4.23 -1.73
CA MET A 68 -4.54 3.69 -1.58
C MET A 68 -4.50 2.20 -1.28
N GLU A 69 -5.46 1.75 -0.49
CA GLU A 69 -5.72 0.33 -0.22
C GLU A 69 -4.51 -0.41 0.35
N MET A 70 -3.85 0.20 1.32
CA MET A 70 -2.74 -0.45 1.99
C MET A 70 -3.22 -1.63 2.82
N LYS A 71 -2.52 -2.75 2.68
CA LYS A 71 -2.82 -3.96 3.44
C LYS A 71 -1.55 -4.62 3.95
N ILE A 72 -1.69 -5.33 5.06
CA ILE A 72 -0.63 -6.17 5.58
C ILE A 72 -0.61 -7.44 4.75
N LYS A 73 0.55 -7.74 4.17
CA LYS A 73 0.75 -8.95 3.39
C LYS A 73 1.28 -10.07 4.27
N ASP A 74 2.18 -9.73 5.18
CA ASP A 74 2.80 -10.70 6.07
C ASP A 74 3.41 -9.98 7.27
N PHE A 75 3.53 -10.69 8.38
CA PHE A 75 4.26 -10.20 9.55
C PHE A 75 5.70 -10.72 9.50
N ILE A 76 6.60 -9.90 10.02
CA ILE A 76 8.03 -10.23 10.05
C ILE A 76 8.43 -10.71 11.44
#